data_3e6c2fcf4a78843a8af09049f93017c6
#
_entry.id   3e6c2fcf4a78843a8af09049f93017c6
#
_cell.length_a   1.000
_cell.length_b   1.000
_cell.length_c   1.000
_cell.angle_alpha   90.00
_cell.angle_beta   90.00
_cell.angle_gamma   90.00
#
_symmetry.space_group_name_H-M   'P 1'
#
loop_
_entity.id
_entity.type
_entity.pdbx_description
1 polymer ?
#
loop_
_entity_poly.entity_id
_entity_poly.type
_entity_poly.pdbx_seq_one_letter_code
_entity_poly.pdbx_strand_id
1 'polypeptide(L)'
;MRDYMIEPTQYDTILRTAMEQSAVDLSCEPEDFCSAGNKVVISRKNENARQYLELPFFFQIVSYGNNVLASVSEDFAPFAEKYINQYGAVRSFETPAILALNDKLMKYGHKVCFMARYYLPVPELIKPLPLDCDFALRVMEKPEFEEYYLPEFGNAICAEHSERDVLAVGAFDGSTLVGLAGASADCESMWQIGVDVLPEYRRRGIASAVTSRLALEIMHVGKVPFYCVAWSNVSSARNAVKSGFRPAWVELTAKSSDFVNKMNGSK
;
A
#
# COMPACT_ATOMS: atom_id res chain seq x y z
N MET A 1 15.92 -13.63 -22.21
CA MET A 1 14.52 -13.39 -21.87
C MET A 1 14.11 -14.55 -20.98
N ARG A 2 13.93 -14.35 -19.67
CA ARG A 2 13.44 -15.44 -18.81
C ARG A 2 11.98 -15.68 -19.17
N ASP A 3 11.64 -16.90 -19.61
CA ASP A 3 10.25 -17.29 -19.80
C ASP A 3 9.58 -17.39 -18.43
N TYR A 4 8.67 -16.43 -18.15
CA TYR A 4 7.88 -16.41 -16.93
C TYR A 4 6.73 -17.41 -17.07
N MET A 5 6.98 -18.64 -16.68
CA MET A 5 5.91 -19.58 -16.37
C MET A 5 5.48 -19.31 -14.92
N ILE A 6 4.63 -18.31 -14.72
CA ILE A 6 3.93 -18.11 -13.46
C ILE A 6 2.75 -19.08 -13.49
N GLU A 7 2.75 -20.06 -12.59
CA GLU A 7 1.51 -20.77 -12.30
C GLU A 7 0.48 -19.72 -11.82
N PRO A 8 -0.71 -19.61 -12.43
CA PRO A 8 -1.65 -18.58 -12.05
C PRO A 8 -2.10 -18.84 -10.61
N THR A 9 -1.55 -18.05 -9.67
CA THR A 9 -2.15 -17.89 -8.36
C THR A 9 -3.52 -17.29 -8.60
N GLN A 10 -4.59 -18.00 -8.31
CA GLN A 10 -5.94 -17.47 -8.48
C GLN A 10 -6.06 -16.18 -7.66
N TYR A 11 -6.74 -15.17 -8.18
CA TYR A 11 -6.92 -13.89 -7.49
C TYR A 11 -7.47 -14.06 -6.06
N ASP A 12 -8.32 -15.06 -5.85
CA ASP A 12 -8.85 -15.41 -4.53
C ASP A 12 -7.75 -15.77 -3.51
N THR A 13 -6.71 -16.48 -3.94
CA THR A 13 -5.56 -16.80 -3.08
C THR A 13 -4.78 -15.53 -2.73
N ILE A 14 -4.56 -14.63 -3.68
CA ILE A 14 -3.90 -13.34 -3.46
C ILE A 14 -4.71 -12.47 -2.49
N LEU A 15 -6.02 -12.38 -2.69
CA LEU A 15 -6.92 -11.64 -1.81
C LEU A 15 -6.92 -12.22 -0.39
N ARG A 16 -6.94 -13.55 -0.28
CA ARG A 16 -6.86 -14.23 1.02
C ARG A 16 -5.55 -13.92 1.75
N THR A 17 -4.40 -13.99 1.06
CA THR A 17 -3.11 -13.61 1.63
C THR A 17 -3.11 -12.16 2.15
N ALA A 18 -3.75 -11.23 1.41
CA ALA A 18 -3.87 -9.85 1.86
C ALA A 18 -4.76 -9.71 3.10
N MET A 19 -5.87 -10.46 3.19
CA MET A 19 -6.73 -10.49 4.37
C MET A 19 -6.03 -11.12 5.58
N GLU A 20 -5.26 -12.19 5.38
CA GLU A 20 -4.45 -12.83 6.42
C GLU A 20 -3.42 -11.84 7.00
N GLN A 21 -2.70 -11.10 6.14
CA GLN A 21 -1.77 -10.08 6.61
C GLN A 21 -2.49 -8.91 7.29
N SER A 22 -3.61 -8.43 6.74
CA SER A 22 -4.40 -7.37 7.37
C SER A 22 -4.98 -7.80 8.72
N ALA A 23 -5.29 -9.08 8.91
CA ALA A 23 -5.74 -9.63 10.20
C ALA A 23 -4.63 -9.57 11.26
N VAL A 24 -3.40 -9.90 10.88
CA VAL A 24 -2.22 -9.74 11.74
C VAL A 24 -2.02 -8.27 12.12
N ASP A 25 -2.11 -7.36 11.16
CA ASP A 25 -1.91 -5.92 11.35
C ASP A 25 -2.97 -5.31 12.28
N LEU A 26 -4.21 -5.78 12.20
CA LEU A 26 -5.35 -5.21 12.90
C LEU A 26 -5.74 -5.94 14.18
N SER A 27 -5.10 -7.08 14.49
CA SER A 27 -5.42 -7.94 15.65
C SER A 27 -6.81 -8.59 15.54
N CYS A 28 -7.14 -9.13 14.37
CA CYS A 28 -8.42 -9.81 14.10
C CYS A 28 -8.21 -11.13 13.34
N GLU A 29 -9.29 -11.75 12.88
CA GLU A 29 -9.25 -12.94 12.05
C GLU A 29 -9.53 -12.61 10.57
N PRO A 30 -8.95 -13.33 9.59
CA PRO A 30 -9.17 -13.05 8.17
C PRO A 30 -10.64 -13.11 7.75
N GLU A 31 -11.43 -14.00 8.37
CA GLU A 31 -12.86 -14.18 8.14
C GLU A 31 -13.70 -12.97 8.53
N ASP A 32 -13.18 -12.12 9.42
CA ASP A 32 -13.84 -10.89 9.84
C ASP A 32 -14.09 -9.92 8.68
N PHE A 33 -13.21 -9.90 7.67
CA PHE A 33 -13.37 -9.06 6.47
C PHE A 33 -14.49 -9.54 5.53
N CYS A 34 -14.89 -10.81 5.65
CA CYS A 34 -15.95 -11.43 4.85
C CYS A 34 -17.30 -11.46 5.59
N SER A 35 -17.35 -11.08 6.86
CA SER A 35 -18.57 -11.11 7.66
C SER A 35 -19.57 -10.04 7.18
N ALA A 36 -20.87 -10.26 7.42
CA ALA A 36 -21.93 -9.32 7.09
C ALA A 36 -21.99 -8.10 8.03
N GLY A 37 -21.35 -8.18 9.19
CA GLY A 37 -21.38 -7.14 10.23
C GLY A 37 -20.05 -6.38 10.33
N ASN A 38 -20.11 -5.14 10.76
CA ASN A 38 -18.91 -4.39 11.13
C ASN A 38 -18.33 -4.92 12.45
N LYS A 39 -17.00 -4.80 12.63
CA LYS A 39 -16.33 -5.32 13.82
C LYS A 39 -15.35 -4.30 14.40
N VAL A 40 -15.32 -4.21 15.73
CA VAL A 40 -14.29 -3.47 16.48
C VAL A 40 -13.41 -4.45 17.21
N VAL A 41 -12.10 -4.26 17.12
CA VAL A 41 -11.10 -5.03 17.85
C VAL A 41 -10.14 -4.08 18.57
N ILE A 42 -9.55 -4.55 19.66
CA ILE A 42 -8.54 -3.78 20.38
C ILE A 42 -7.18 -4.00 19.71
N SER A 43 -6.57 -2.92 19.26
CA SER A 43 -5.27 -2.96 18.62
C SER A 43 -4.18 -3.43 19.57
N ARG A 44 -3.30 -4.30 19.09
CA ARG A 44 -2.18 -4.86 19.86
C ARG A 44 -0.91 -4.85 19.02
N LYS A 45 0.25 -4.87 19.67
CA LYS A 45 1.51 -5.10 18.99
C LYS A 45 1.56 -6.52 18.45
N ASN A 46 2.10 -6.67 17.24
CA ASN A 46 2.37 -7.97 16.61
C ASN A 46 3.67 -7.86 15.81
N GLU A 47 4.61 -8.75 16.06
CA GLU A 47 5.92 -8.76 15.39
C GLU A 47 5.85 -9.14 13.90
N ASN A 48 4.77 -9.84 13.50
CA ASN A 48 4.54 -10.23 12.11
C ASN A 48 3.70 -9.20 11.33
N ALA A 49 3.33 -8.08 11.97
CA ALA A 49 2.65 -6.99 11.27
C ALA A 49 3.60 -6.28 10.29
N ARG A 50 3.02 -5.60 9.32
CA ARG A 50 3.80 -4.79 8.37
C ARG A 50 4.66 -3.80 9.13
N GLN A 51 5.96 -3.79 8.85
CA GLN A 51 6.97 -3.09 9.65
C GLN A 51 6.85 -1.56 9.64
N TYR A 52 6.12 -0.98 8.66
CA TYR A 52 5.84 0.46 8.63
C TYR A 52 4.70 0.89 9.56
N LEU A 53 3.97 -0.06 10.15
CA LEU A 53 2.85 0.23 11.03
C LEU A 53 3.33 0.56 12.45
N GLU A 54 2.81 1.63 13.01
CA GLU A 54 3.04 2.02 14.40
C GLU A 54 1.95 1.40 15.30
N LEU A 55 2.17 0.18 15.74
CA LEU A 55 1.25 -0.55 16.62
C LEU A 55 1.55 -0.32 18.11
N PRO A 56 0.51 -0.29 18.97
CA PRO A 56 -0.91 -0.42 18.66
C PRO A 56 -1.52 0.87 18.08
N PHE A 57 -2.51 0.73 17.20
CA PHE A 57 -3.25 1.89 16.68
C PHE A 57 -4.10 2.55 17.76
N PHE A 58 -4.16 3.88 17.75
CA PHE A 58 -5.22 4.57 18.44
C PHE A 58 -6.55 4.40 17.70
N PHE A 59 -6.54 4.54 16.38
CA PHE A 59 -7.68 4.31 15.49
C PHE A 59 -7.22 4.00 14.07
N GLN A 60 -7.66 2.87 13.56
CA GLN A 60 -7.50 2.44 12.17
C GLN A 60 -8.80 1.77 11.73
N ILE A 61 -9.31 2.10 10.54
CA ILE A 61 -10.40 1.37 9.91
C ILE A 61 -9.98 0.86 8.53
N VAL A 62 -10.45 -0.35 8.23
CA VAL A 62 -10.19 -1.04 6.96
C VAL A 62 -11.50 -1.58 6.40
N SER A 63 -11.66 -1.54 5.07
CA SER A 63 -12.77 -2.17 4.38
C SER A 63 -12.32 -2.83 3.09
N TYR A 64 -12.66 -4.10 2.95
CA TYR A 64 -12.55 -4.86 1.70
C TYR A 64 -13.85 -4.79 0.87
N GLY A 65 -14.77 -3.90 1.24
CA GLY A 65 -16.00 -3.60 0.50
C GLY A 65 -17.29 -4.14 1.15
N ASN A 66 -17.23 -5.20 1.97
CA ASN A 66 -18.41 -5.80 2.59
C ASN A 66 -18.80 -5.13 3.92
N ASN A 67 -17.81 -4.84 4.74
CA ASN A 67 -17.98 -4.30 6.08
C ASN A 67 -16.84 -3.34 6.43
N VAL A 68 -16.86 -2.81 7.64
CA VAL A 68 -15.75 -2.06 8.24
C VAL A 68 -15.22 -2.81 9.44
N LEU A 69 -13.91 -3.03 9.46
CA LEU A 69 -13.18 -3.48 10.63
C LEU A 69 -12.44 -2.29 11.23
N ALA A 70 -12.61 -2.04 12.53
CA ALA A 70 -11.92 -1.00 13.28
C ALA A 70 -10.98 -1.63 14.30
N SER A 71 -9.67 -1.34 14.20
CA SER A 71 -8.65 -1.68 15.19
C SER A 71 -8.31 -0.42 15.97
N VAL A 72 -8.57 -0.41 17.28
CA VAL A 72 -8.59 0.81 18.08
C VAL A 72 -8.03 0.62 19.48
N SER A 73 -7.73 1.74 20.16
CA SER A 73 -7.47 1.73 21.60
C SER A 73 -8.75 1.39 22.38
N GLU A 74 -8.59 0.78 23.55
CA GLU A 74 -9.72 0.36 24.39
C GLU A 74 -10.66 1.51 24.72
N ASP A 75 -10.13 2.69 25.09
CA ASP A 75 -10.91 3.87 25.43
C ASP A 75 -11.74 4.44 24.26
N PHE A 76 -11.32 4.15 23.03
CA PHE A 76 -12.00 4.65 21.82
C PHE A 76 -13.00 3.64 21.24
N ALA A 77 -12.97 2.38 21.66
CA ALA A 77 -13.79 1.29 21.12
C ALA A 77 -15.31 1.60 21.14
N PRO A 78 -15.92 2.14 22.22
CA PRO A 78 -17.36 2.43 22.24
C PRO A 78 -17.78 3.46 21.19
N PHE A 79 -16.92 4.45 20.90
CA PHE A 79 -17.22 5.42 19.83
C PHE A 79 -17.00 4.80 18.46
N ALA A 80 -15.94 4.03 18.28
CA ALA A 80 -15.64 3.37 17.01
C ALA A 80 -16.78 2.43 16.59
N GLU A 81 -17.34 1.65 17.52
CA GLU A 81 -18.48 0.77 17.27
C GLU A 81 -19.71 1.56 16.80
N LYS A 82 -20.05 2.63 17.49
CA LYS A 82 -21.14 3.51 17.06
C LYS A 82 -20.89 4.10 15.67
N TYR A 83 -19.68 4.56 15.41
CA TYR A 83 -19.27 5.18 14.17
C TYR A 83 -19.42 4.24 12.97
N ILE A 84 -18.77 3.06 13.02
CA ILE A 84 -18.79 2.13 11.89
C ILE A 84 -20.19 1.55 11.65
N ASN A 85 -21.01 1.35 12.70
CA ASN A 85 -22.37 0.85 12.56
C ASN A 85 -23.33 1.94 12.04
N GLN A 86 -23.09 3.21 12.34
CA GLN A 86 -23.87 4.34 11.82
C GLN A 86 -23.62 4.59 10.33
N TYR A 87 -22.35 4.47 9.88
CA TYR A 87 -21.95 4.88 8.54
C TYR A 87 -21.72 3.71 7.57
N GLY A 88 -21.34 2.53 8.05
CA GLY A 88 -21.08 1.35 7.22
C GLY A 88 -19.86 1.48 6.30
N ALA A 89 -19.69 0.48 5.42
CA ALA A 89 -18.47 0.31 4.62
C ALA A 89 -18.14 1.47 3.67
N VAL A 90 -19.14 2.12 3.10
CA VAL A 90 -18.92 3.24 2.16
C VAL A 90 -18.81 4.56 2.90
N ARG A 91 -19.81 4.90 3.71
CA ARG A 91 -19.94 6.23 4.31
C ARG A 91 -18.92 6.52 5.41
N SER A 92 -18.34 5.49 6.05
CA SER A 92 -17.25 5.69 7.02
C SER A 92 -16.01 6.36 6.42
N PHE A 93 -15.86 6.34 5.10
CA PHE A 93 -14.77 6.96 4.37
C PHE A 93 -15.18 8.22 3.60
N GLU A 94 -16.39 8.75 3.85
CA GLU A 94 -16.89 9.99 3.23
C GLU A 94 -16.66 11.20 4.14
N THR A 95 -16.46 12.36 3.54
CA THR A 95 -16.11 13.61 4.23
C THR A 95 -17.01 13.95 5.43
N PRO A 96 -18.37 13.85 5.36
CA PRO A 96 -19.20 14.19 6.52
C PRO A 96 -18.94 13.29 7.74
N ALA A 97 -18.74 11.99 7.51
CA ALA A 97 -18.42 11.05 8.59
C ALA A 97 -17.00 11.28 9.12
N ILE A 98 -16.03 11.52 8.22
CA ILE A 98 -14.64 11.82 8.58
C ILE A 98 -14.55 13.07 9.45
N LEU A 99 -15.33 14.12 9.19
CA LEU A 99 -15.36 15.32 10.03
C LEU A 99 -15.86 14.99 11.45
N ALA A 100 -16.96 14.24 11.57
CA ALA A 100 -17.48 13.80 12.88
C ALA A 100 -16.49 12.91 13.65
N LEU A 101 -15.76 12.02 12.92
CA LEU A 101 -14.69 11.23 13.49
C LEU A 101 -13.53 12.11 13.98
N ASN A 102 -13.08 13.06 13.15
CA ASN A 102 -11.96 13.94 13.50
C ASN A 102 -12.28 14.81 14.74
N ASP A 103 -13.50 15.36 14.85
CA ASP A 103 -13.93 16.10 16.03
C ASP A 103 -13.87 15.26 17.32
N LYS A 104 -14.15 13.97 17.21
CA LYS A 104 -14.03 13.06 18.36
C LYS A 104 -12.59 12.71 18.65
N LEU A 105 -11.77 12.41 17.64
CA LEU A 105 -10.36 12.09 17.78
C LEU A 105 -9.57 13.22 18.43
N MET A 106 -9.88 14.49 18.08
CA MET A 106 -9.22 15.66 18.67
C MET A 106 -9.36 15.72 20.19
N LYS A 107 -10.46 15.22 20.78
CA LYS A 107 -10.65 15.15 22.23
C LYS A 107 -9.70 14.17 22.91
N TYR A 108 -9.04 13.31 22.16
CA TYR A 108 -8.05 12.34 22.61
C TYR A 108 -6.65 12.68 22.10
N GLY A 109 -6.43 13.89 21.56
CA GLY A 109 -5.13 14.31 21.06
C GLY A 109 -4.73 13.65 19.74
N HIS A 110 -5.69 13.16 18.95
CA HIS A 110 -5.47 12.51 17.65
C HIS A 110 -6.26 13.22 16.54
N LYS A 111 -5.85 13.01 15.30
CA LYS A 111 -6.52 13.52 14.10
C LYS A 111 -6.53 12.45 13.01
N VAL A 112 -7.53 12.50 12.14
CA VAL A 112 -7.47 11.74 10.87
C VAL A 112 -6.23 12.20 10.10
N CYS A 113 -5.45 11.24 9.58
CA CYS A 113 -4.18 11.53 8.92
C CYS A 113 -4.11 10.94 7.52
N PHE A 114 -4.08 9.62 7.41
CA PHE A 114 -3.91 8.94 6.14
C PHE A 114 -5.19 8.28 5.69
N MET A 115 -5.48 8.43 4.40
CA MET A 115 -6.50 7.67 3.71
C MET A 115 -5.92 7.16 2.40
N ALA A 116 -5.91 5.84 2.23
CA ALA A 116 -5.29 5.19 1.11
C ALA A 116 -6.17 4.09 0.51
N ARG A 117 -5.96 3.84 -0.75
CA ARG A 117 -6.51 2.71 -1.50
C ARG A 117 -5.38 1.75 -1.83
N TYR A 118 -5.63 0.49 -1.58
CA TYR A 118 -4.68 -0.58 -1.84
C TYR A 118 -5.13 -1.41 -3.04
N TYR A 119 -4.17 -1.85 -3.81
CA TYR A 119 -4.38 -2.57 -5.06
C TYR A 119 -3.63 -3.89 -5.00
N LEU A 120 -4.27 -4.94 -5.52
CA LEU A 120 -3.67 -6.26 -5.68
C LEU A 120 -3.53 -6.62 -7.16
N PRO A 121 -2.55 -7.45 -7.51
CA PRO A 121 -2.36 -7.91 -8.87
C PRO A 121 -3.49 -8.86 -9.26
N VAL A 122 -3.96 -8.75 -10.50
CA VAL A 122 -4.79 -9.77 -11.14
C VAL A 122 -3.87 -10.57 -12.04
N PRO A 123 -3.59 -11.85 -11.74
CA PRO A 123 -2.57 -12.63 -12.43
C PRO A 123 -2.65 -12.57 -13.96
N GLU A 124 -3.87 -12.65 -14.51
CA GLU A 124 -4.12 -12.63 -15.95
C GLU A 124 -3.87 -11.26 -16.60
N LEU A 125 -3.79 -10.20 -15.79
CA LEU A 125 -3.55 -8.83 -16.25
C LEU A 125 -2.10 -8.39 -16.05
N ILE A 126 -1.34 -9.04 -15.17
CA ILE A 126 0.09 -8.76 -14.96
C ILE A 126 0.88 -9.37 -16.11
N LYS A 127 1.49 -8.52 -16.92
CA LYS A 127 2.30 -8.93 -18.07
C LYS A 127 3.34 -7.87 -18.39
N PRO A 128 4.44 -8.23 -19.08
CA PRO A 128 5.38 -7.23 -19.56
C PRO A 128 4.64 -6.18 -20.42
N LEU A 129 4.80 -4.92 -20.05
CA LEU A 129 4.22 -3.82 -20.82
C LEU A 129 5.26 -3.26 -21.79
N PRO A 130 4.84 -2.84 -22.99
CA PRO A 130 5.74 -2.28 -23.97
C PRO A 130 6.35 -0.98 -23.46
N LEU A 131 7.61 -0.80 -23.76
CA LEU A 131 8.40 0.41 -23.54
C LEU A 131 9.06 0.77 -24.87
N ASP A 132 9.25 2.07 -25.12
CA ASP A 132 9.98 2.52 -26.31
C ASP A 132 11.36 1.88 -26.37
N CYS A 133 11.83 1.55 -27.57
CA CYS A 133 13.08 0.82 -27.81
C CYS A 133 14.33 1.57 -27.31
N ASP A 134 14.22 2.87 -27.05
CA ASP A 134 15.30 3.70 -26.53
C ASP A 134 15.61 3.39 -25.05
N PHE A 135 14.71 2.69 -24.34
CA PHE A 135 14.89 2.37 -22.93
C PHE A 135 15.19 0.90 -22.70
N ALA A 136 16.16 0.63 -21.81
CA ALA A 136 16.44 -0.71 -21.32
C ALA A 136 15.85 -0.93 -19.92
N LEU A 137 15.15 -2.04 -19.70
CA LEU A 137 14.73 -2.47 -18.37
C LEU A 137 15.78 -3.39 -17.75
N ARG A 138 16.16 -3.12 -16.50
CA ARG A 138 17.04 -3.98 -15.70
C ARG A 138 16.35 -4.34 -14.39
N VAL A 139 16.37 -5.63 -14.06
CA VAL A 139 16.05 -6.12 -12.71
C VAL A 139 17.32 -6.03 -11.90
N MET A 140 17.24 -5.46 -10.72
CA MET A 140 18.40 -5.15 -9.88
C MET A 140 18.18 -5.71 -8.48
N GLU A 141 19.18 -6.42 -7.97
CA GLU A 141 19.28 -6.80 -6.57
C GLU A 141 19.87 -5.65 -5.74
N LYS A 142 19.76 -5.73 -4.41
CA LYS A 142 20.10 -4.61 -3.53
C LYS A 142 21.45 -3.94 -3.82
N PRO A 143 22.58 -4.61 -3.98
CA PRO A 143 23.87 -3.95 -4.27
C PRO A 143 23.86 -3.12 -5.56
N GLU A 144 23.01 -3.50 -6.53
CA GLU A 144 22.96 -2.86 -7.85
C GLU A 144 22.11 -1.58 -7.86
N PHE A 145 21.26 -1.37 -6.86
CA PHE A 145 20.43 -0.15 -6.77
C PHE A 145 20.79 0.74 -5.57
N GLU A 146 21.78 0.39 -4.76
CA GLU A 146 22.19 1.19 -3.60
C GLU A 146 22.67 2.60 -3.98
N GLU A 147 23.24 2.79 -5.15
CA GLU A 147 23.66 4.11 -5.64
C GLU A 147 22.46 5.04 -5.98
N TYR A 148 21.24 4.49 -6.07
CA TYR A 148 20.02 5.21 -6.44
C TYR A 148 19.16 5.61 -5.25
N TYR A 149 19.65 5.54 -4.01
CA TYR A 149 19.01 6.17 -2.86
C TYR A 149 19.15 7.71 -2.95
N LEU A 150 18.46 8.26 -3.94
CA LEU A 150 18.44 9.70 -4.26
C LEU A 150 17.04 10.26 -4.01
N PRO A 151 16.90 11.57 -3.71
CA PRO A 151 15.60 12.18 -3.47
C PRO A 151 14.57 11.96 -4.59
N GLU A 152 15.04 11.86 -5.85
CA GLU A 152 14.21 11.65 -7.04
C GLU A 152 13.54 10.29 -7.08
N PHE A 153 14.06 9.30 -6.35
CA PHE A 153 13.58 7.94 -6.29
C PHE A 153 13.06 7.54 -4.89
N GLY A 154 12.76 8.54 -4.03
CA GLY A 154 12.38 8.33 -2.64
C GLY A 154 11.00 7.69 -2.42
N ASN A 155 10.15 7.57 -3.46
CA ASN A 155 8.96 6.73 -3.35
C ASN A 155 9.22 5.29 -3.82
N ALA A 156 10.21 5.07 -4.68
CA ALA A 156 10.56 3.74 -5.18
C ALA A 156 11.34 2.93 -4.14
N ILE A 157 12.34 3.57 -3.51
CA ILE A 157 13.22 2.97 -2.49
C ILE A 157 13.41 3.96 -1.34
N CYS A 158 13.57 3.45 -0.11
CA CYS A 158 13.61 4.28 1.09
C CYS A 158 14.97 4.19 1.81
N ALA A 159 15.80 5.24 1.70
CA ALA A 159 17.11 5.28 2.33
C ALA A 159 17.07 5.11 3.88
N GLU A 160 16.00 5.63 4.54
CA GLU A 160 15.82 5.53 5.98
C GLU A 160 15.47 4.10 6.45
N HIS A 161 14.97 3.27 5.54
CA HIS A 161 14.54 1.90 5.78
C HIS A 161 15.06 0.95 4.69
N SER A 162 16.30 1.19 4.28
CA SER A 162 16.94 0.45 3.18
C SER A 162 17.02 -1.07 3.43
N GLU A 163 16.96 -1.51 4.67
CA GLU A 163 16.93 -2.93 5.04
C GLU A 163 15.70 -3.67 4.52
N ARG A 164 14.61 -2.94 4.20
CA ARG A 164 13.35 -3.50 3.66
C ARG A 164 13.34 -3.57 2.15
N ASP A 165 14.14 -2.75 1.47
CA ASP A 165 14.22 -2.74 0.02
C ASP A 165 15.01 -3.96 -0.47
N VAL A 166 14.33 -4.85 -1.22
CA VAL A 166 14.86 -6.18 -1.56
C VAL A 166 15.05 -6.39 -3.06
N LEU A 167 14.31 -5.68 -3.90
CA LEU A 167 14.34 -5.85 -5.35
C LEU A 167 13.93 -4.55 -6.03
N ALA A 168 14.52 -4.25 -7.19
CA ALA A 168 14.13 -3.10 -7.98
C ALA A 168 14.13 -3.40 -9.48
N VAL A 169 13.35 -2.60 -10.23
CA VAL A 169 13.41 -2.58 -11.70
C VAL A 169 13.63 -1.16 -12.16
N GLY A 170 14.77 -0.93 -12.82
CA GLY A 170 15.13 0.36 -13.41
C GLY A 170 14.85 0.41 -14.90
N ALA A 171 14.41 1.57 -15.39
CA ALA A 171 14.39 1.93 -16.80
C ALA A 171 15.55 2.89 -17.08
N PHE A 172 16.35 2.58 -18.10
CA PHE A 172 17.56 3.31 -18.46
C PHE A 172 17.51 3.88 -19.86
N ASP A 173 17.89 5.15 -19.99
CA ASP A 173 18.24 5.81 -21.25
C ASP A 173 19.78 5.79 -21.36
N GLY A 174 20.32 4.90 -22.19
CA GLY A 174 21.75 4.59 -22.19
C GLY A 174 22.21 4.09 -20.82
N SER A 175 23.04 4.87 -20.12
CA SER A 175 23.52 4.61 -18.75
C SER A 175 22.72 5.33 -17.67
N THR A 176 21.81 6.23 -18.02
CA THR A 176 21.08 7.06 -17.07
C THR A 176 19.83 6.36 -16.58
N LEU A 177 19.65 6.21 -15.27
CA LEU A 177 18.42 5.74 -14.67
C LEU A 177 17.35 6.83 -14.78
N VAL A 178 16.23 6.55 -15.46
CA VAL A 178 15.17 7.52 -15.72
C VAL A 178 13.84 7.17 -15.04
N GLY A 179 13.71 5.94 -14.55
CA GLY A 179 12.57 5.49 -13.78
C GLY A 179 12.92 4.25 -12.98
N LEU A 180 12.39 4.16 -11.77
CA LEU A 180 12.66 3.08 -10.82
C LEU A 180 11.35 2.61 -10.18
N ALA A 181 11.16 1.29 -10.10
CA ALA A 181 10.22 0.67 -9.20
C ALA A 181 10.99 -0.17 -8.20
N GLY A 182 10.71 -0.01 -6.92
CA GLY A 182 11.32 -0.76 -5.82
C GLY A 182 10.31 -1.57 -5.05
N ALA A 183 10.73 -2.71 -4.50
CA ALA A 183 9.95 -3.59 -3.65
C ALA A 183 10.45 -3.51 -2.22
N SER A 184 9.56 -3.13 -1.29
CA SER A 184 9.81 -3.16 0.15
C SER A 184 9.17 -4.41 0.78
N ALA A 185 9.99 -5.24 1.45
CA ALA A 185 9.56 -6.44 2.17
C ALA A 185 9.08 -6.09 3.58
N ASP A 186 7.96 -5.36 3.66
CA ASP A 186 7.39 -4.91 4.95
C ASP A 186 6.82 -6.07 5.80
N CYS A 187 6.51 -7.20 5.18
CA CYS A 187 6.14 -8.45 5.83
C CYS A 187 6.58 -9.64 4.98
N GLU A 188 6.46 -10.85 5.52
CA GLU A 188 6.96 -12.04 4.83
C GLU A 188 6.20 -12.37 3.55
N SER A 189 4.86 -12.25 3.55
CA SER A 189 4.01 -12.71 2.45
C SER A 189 3.80 -11.70 1.34
N MET A 190 3.91 -10.39 1.64
CA MET A 190 3.53 -9.32 0.73
C MET A 190 4.63 -8.24 0.65
N TRP A 191 4.94 -7.81 -0.58
CA TRP A 191 5.92 -6.76 -0.83
C TRP A 191 5.27 -5.53 -1.47
N GLN A 192 5.51 -4.37 -0.88
CA GLN A 192 4.98 -3.10 -1.37
C GLN A 192 5.79 -2.62 -2.57
N ILE A 193 5.09 -2.16 -3.62
CA ILE A 193 5.74 -1.50 -4.77
C ILE A 193 5.62 0.00 -4.63
N GLY A 194 6.78 0.68 -4.65
CA GLY A 194 6.92 2.11 -4.89
C GLY A 194 7.45 2.39 -6.29
N VAL A 195 7.19 3.58 -6.85
CA VAL A 195 7.67 3.94 -8.19
C VAL A 195 7.90 5.43 -8.35
N ASP A 196 9.01 5.76 -9.02
CA ASP A 196 9.33 7.10 -9.47
C ASP A 196 9.78 7.12 -10.93
N VAL A 197 9.50 8.23 -11.61
CA VAL A 197 10.00 8.51 -12.97
C VAL A 197 10.41 9.99 -13.00
N LEU A 198 11.60 10.26 -13.50
CA LEU A 198 12.11 11.61 -13.65
C LEU A 198 11.12 12.48 -14.46
N PRO A 199 10.90 13.73 -14.08
CA PRO A 199 9.86 14.60 -14.66
C PRO A 199 9.87 14.66 -16.19
N GLU A 200 11.04 14.78 -16.80
CA GLU A 200 11.26 14.89 -18.25
C GLU A 200 10.97 13.59 -19.02
N TYR A 201 10.93 12.45 -18.32
CA TYR A 201 10.67 11.12 -18.91
C TYR A 201 9.24 10.63 -18.64
N ARG A 202 8.40 11.42 -17.99
CA ARG A 202 7.01 11.06 -17.70
C ARG A 202 6.17 10.95 -18.97
N ARG A 203 5.04 10.21 -18.88
CA ARG A 203 4.08 9.94 -19.96
C ARG A 203 4.61 9.10 -21.12
N ARG A 204 5.78 8.48 -20.99
CA ARG A 204 6.39 7.57 -21.97
C ARG A 204 6.15 6.09 -21.65
N GLY A 205 5.28 5.77 -20.69
CA GLY A 205 4.96 4.39 -20.31
C GLY A 205 5.92 3.77 -19.28
N ILE A 206 6.99 4.45 -18.89
CA ILE A 206 8.07 3.95 -18.02
C ILE A 206 7.52 3.43 -16.69
N ALA A 207 6.74 4.25 -15.96
CA ALA A 207 6.19 3.84 -14.66
C ALA A 207 5.44 2.50 -14.74
N SER A 208 4.57 2.33 -15.73
CA SER A 208 3.80 1.09 -15.86
C SER A 208 4.65 -0.10 -16.31
N ALA A 209 5.69 0.12 -17.11
CA ALA A 209 6.59 -0.94 -17.54
C ALA A 209 7.45 -1.45 -16.37
N VAL A 210 8.07 -0.56 -15.57
CA VAL A 210 8.85 -0.96 -14.39
C VAL A 210 7.97 -1.58 -13.30
N THR A 211 6.77 -1.02 -13.04
CA THR A 211 5.82 -1.56 -12.05
C THR A 211 5.35 -2.97 -12.43
N SER A 212 4.92 -3.16 -13.68
CA SER A 212 4.46 -4.45 -14.17
C SER A 212 5.58 -5.50 -14.16
N ARG A 213 6.80 -5.11 -14.56
CA ARG A 213 7.95 -6.00 -14.52
C ARG A 213 8.30 -6.38 -13.07
N LEU A 214 8.33 -5.44 -12.15
CA LEU A 214 8.61 -5.72 -10.74
C LEU A 214 7.54 -6.63 -10.12
N ALA A 215 6.27 -6.42 -10.45
CA ALA A 215 5.20 -7.31 -9.99
C ALA A 215 5.41 -8.76 -10.44
N LEU A 216 5.85 -8.99 -11.69
CA LEU A 216 6.19 -10.32 -12.19
C LEU A 216 7.36 -10.95 -11.39
N GLU A 217 8.39 -10.19 -11.09
CA GLU A 217 9.55 -10.68 -10.32
C GLU A 217 9.14 -11.06 -8.88
N ILE A 218 8.30 -10.22 -8.23
CA ILE A 218 7.80 -10.50 -6.88
C ILE A 218 6.94 -11.77 -6.87
N MET A 219 6.03 -11.93 -7.84
CA MET A 219 5.19 -13.12 -7.97
C MET A 219 6.04 -14.37 -8.27
N HIS A 220 7.10 -14.23 -9.06
CA HIS A 220 8.01 -15.33 -9.37
C HIS A 220 8.73 -15.90 -8.14
N VAL A 221 9.03 -15.07 -7.15
CA VAL A 221 9.60 -15.50 -5.86
C VAL A 221 8.53 -15.90 -4.84
N GLY A 222 7.27 -16.08 -5.28
CA GLY A 222 6.17 -16.58 -4.44
C GLY A 222 5.60 -15.56 -3.46
N LYS A 223 5.86 -14.26 -3.65
CA LYS A 223 5.31 -13.17 -2.82
C LYS A 223 4.16 -12.46 -3.53
N VAL A 224 3.29 -11.82 -2.76
CA VAL A 224 2.20 -11.03 -3.30
C VAL A 224 2.62 -9.56 -3.40
N PRO A 225 2.76 -8.99 -4.60
CA PRO A 225 3.00 -7.56 -4.73
C PRO A 225 1.73 -6.79 -4.39
N PHE A 226 1.85 -5.69 -3.64
CA PHE A 226 0.75 -4.77 -3.43
C PHE A 226 1.16 -3.34 -3.71
N TYR A 227 0.17 -2.50 -4.02
CA TYR A 227 0.40 -1.11 -4.39
C TYR A 227 -0.49 -0.21 -3.55
N CYS A 228 0.09 0.72 -2.80
CA CYS A 228 -0.63 1.67 -1.96
C CYS A 228 -0.70 3.04 -2.65
N VAL A 229 -1.89 3.64 -2.67
CA VAL A 229 -2.13 4.92 -3.33
C VAL A 229 -2.87 5.84 -2.39
N ALA A 230 -2.30 7.01 -2.10
CA ALA A 230 -3.03 8.07 -1.42
C ALA A 230 -4.32 8.41 -2.20
N TRP A 231 -5.40 8.65 -1.49
CA TRP A 231 -6.76 8.80 -2.04
C TRP A 231 -6.84 9.75 -3.25
N SER A 232 -6.10 10.84 -3.23
CA SER A 232 -6.10 11.88 -4.26
C SER A 232 -5.06 11.68 -5.38
N ASN A 233 -4.14 10.70 -5.26
CA ASN A 233 -3.10 10.48 -6.26
C ASN A 233 -3.61 9.69 -7.47
N VAL A 234 -4.38 10.37 -8.31
CA VAL A 234 -5.01 9.79 -9.51
C VAL A 234 -3.98 9.24 -10.50
N SER A 235 -2.80 9.87 -10.61
CA SER A 235 -1.75 9.41 -11.53
C SER A 235 -1.19 8.05 -11.11
N SER A 236 -0.93 7.87 -9.82
CA SER A 236 -0.48 6.60 -9.26
C SER A 236 -1.56 5.51 -9.37
N ALA A 237 -2.84 5.86 -9.11
CA ALA A 237 -3.97 4.92 -9.29
C ALA A 237 -4.09 4.43 -10.75
N ARG A 238 -3.91 5.33 -11.73
CA ARG A 238 -3.89 4.95 -13.16
C ARG A 238 -2.71 4.06 -13.50
N ASN A 239 -1.54 4.30 -12.89
CA ASN A 239 -0.37 3.44 -13.06
C ASN A 239 -0.66 2.03 -12.53
N ALA A 240 -1.18 1.90 -11.31
CA ALA A 240 -1.55 0.61 -10.75
C ALA A 240 -2.50 -0.18 -11.67
N VAL A 241 -3.60 0.45 -12.13
CA VAL A 241 -4.57 -0.20 -13.03
C VAL A 241 -3.94 -0.59 -14.37
N LYS A 242 -3.12 0.27 -14.97
CA LYS A 242 -2.44 -0.02 -16.24
C LYS A 242 -1.45 -1.17 -16.10
N SER A 243 -0.82 -1.31 -14.95
CA SER A 243 0.13 -2.38 -14.62
C SER A 243 -0.53 -3.72 -14.25
N GLY A 244 -1.87 -3.81 -14.30
CA GLY A 244 -2.60 -5.05 -14.05
C GLY A 244 -3.14 -5.21 -12.63
N PHE A 245 -3.04 -4.18 -11.80
CA PHE A 245 -3.60 -4.18 -10.45
C PHE A 245 -5.06 -3.73 -10.43
N ARG A 246 -5.81 -4.17 -9.40
CA ARG A 246 -7.20 -3.74 -9.13
C ARG A 246 -7.33 -3.27 -7.68
N PRO A 247 -8.22 -2.29 -7.40
CA PRO A 247 -8.55 -1.91 -6.03
C PRO A 247 -9.01 -3.13 -5.24
N ALA A 248 -8.48 -3.31 -4.03
CA ALA A 248 -8.81 -4.44 -3.15
C ALA A 248 -9.37 -3.99 -1.80
N TRP A 249 -8.74 -3.00 -1.15
CA TRP A 249 -9.26 -2.46 0.11
C TRP A 249 -8.91 -0.99 0.28
N VAL A 250 -9.52 -0.37 1.29
CA VAL A 250 -9.26 1.00 1.70
C VAL A 250 -8.92 1.04 3.19
N GLU A 251 -8.08 2.00 3.57
CA GLU A 251 -7.70 2.24 4.96
C GLU A 251 -7.83 3.73 5.30
N LEU A 252 -8.18 4.01 6.56
CA LEU A 252 -8.13 5.33 7.16
C LEU A 252 -7.49 5.21 8.53
N THR A 253 -6.44 6.00 8.77
CA THR A 253 -5.63 5.97 9.99
C THR A 253 -5.68 7.31 10.71
N ALA A 254 -5.77 7.30 12.04
CA ALA A 254 -5.50 8.45 12.87
C ALA A 254 -4.06 8.44 13.38
N LYS A 255 -3.47 9.63 13.50
CA LYS A 255 -2.16 9.87 14.14
C LYS A 255 -2.30 10.91 15.24
N SER A 256 -1.27 11.05 16.07
CA SER A 256 -1.25 12.12 17.08
C SER A 256 -1.45 13.50 16.43
N SER A 257 -2.09 14.41 17.16
CA SER A 257 -2.29 15.78 16.68
C SER A 257 -0.97 16.46 16.37
N ASP A 258 0.10 16.18 17.13
CA ASP A 258 1.43 16.74 16.91
C ASP A 258 2.02 16.26 15.58
N PHE A 259 1.89 14.98 15.27
CA PHE A 259 2.32 14.43 13.97
C PHE A 259 1.62 15.14 12.81
N VAL A 260 0.28 15.23 12.88
CA VAL A 260 -0.52 15.87 11.81
C VAL A 260 -0.23 17.35 11.70
N ASN A 261 -0.05 18.06 12.84
CA ASN A 261 0.31 19.48 12.84
C ASN A 261 1.68 19.69 12.17
N LYS A 262 2.67 18.84 12.49
CA LYS A 262 4.00 18.90 11.86
C LYS A 262 3.92 18.69 10.34
N MET A 263 3.13 17.72 9.87
CA MET A 263 2.91 17.52 8.43
C MET A 263 2.30 18.75 7.74
N ASN A 264 1.41 19.49 8.44
CA ASN A 264 0.77 20.69 7.93
C ASN A 264 1.65 21.97 8.07
N GLY A 265 2.90 21.83 8.50
CA GLY A 265 3.79 22.99 8.69
C GLY A 265 3.42 23.88 9.88
N SER A 266 2.53 23.43 10.75
CA SER A 266 2.20 24.11 12.02
C SER A 266 3.35 23.86 13.01
N LYS A 267 4.00 24.93 13.46
CA LYS A 267 5.03 24.87 14.51
C LYS A 267 4.39 24.65 15.88
#